data_56433977935f374fb80e65beae1f91ae
#
_entry.id   56433977935f374fb80e65beae1f91ae
#
_cell.length_a   1.000
_cell.length_b   1.000
_cell.length_c   1.000
_cell.angle_alpha   90.00
_cell.angle_beta   90.00
_cell.angle_gamma   90.00
#
_symmetry.space_group_name_H-M   'P 1'
#
loop_
_entity.id
_entity.type
_entity.pdbx_description
1 polymer ?
#
loop_
_entity_poly.entity_id
_entity_poly.type
_entity_poly.pdbx_seq_one_letter_code
_entity_poly.pdbx_strand_id
1 'polypeptide(L)'
;MAKKNTTSRKSKSKARKSVLERINPNAAGIDIGANFHLVAMPEDRAEENIRKFGPFTSDLHRLADWLTEHHIETVVMESTGVYWIPVFQILEERGFEV
;
A
#
# COMPACT_ATOMS: atom_id res chain seq x y z
N MET A 1 4.02 -26.31 -4.94
CA MET A 1 4.11 -25.69 -4.60
C MET A 1 5.15 -24.92 -4.42
N ALA A 2 5.74 -24.74 -5.13
CA ALA A 2 6.81 -24.00 -5.07
C ALA A 2 6.64 -22.79 -4.62
N LYS A 3 5.61 -22.45 -4.61
CA LYS A 3 5.37 -21.29 -4.20
C LYS A 3 5.85 -20.97 -2.94
N LYS A 4 6.33 -21.81 -2.16
CA LYS A 4 6.77 -21.37 -0.93
C LYS A 4 7.76 -20.36 -1.00
N ASN A 5 8.68 -20.40 -1.83
CA ASN A 5 9.70 -19.42 -1.83
C ASN A 5 9.28 -18.13 -2.37
N THR A 6 8.47 -18.15 -3.37
CA THR A 6 8.03 -16.90 -3.89
C THR A 6 7.10 -16.26 -2.93
N THR A 7 6.66 -17.00 -1.94
CA THR A 7 5.68 -16.45 -1.07
C THR A 7 6.21 -15.85 0.19
N SER A 8 7.50 -15.91 0.42
CA SER A 8 8.04 -15.36 1.63
C SER A 8 7.62 -13.92 1.81
N ARG A 9 7.84 -13.08 0.82
CA ARG A 9 7.47 -11.69 0.89
C ARG A 9 5.96 -11.52 0.84
N LYS A 10 5.29 -12.33 0.04
CA LYS A 10 3.87 -12.27 -0.03
C LYS A 10 3.23 -12.66 1.30
N SER A 11 3.78 -13.63 1.97
CA SER A 11 3.26 -14.06 3.25
C SER A 11 3.37 -12.96 4.28
N LYS A 12 4.46 -12.22 4.28
CA LYS A 12 4.61 -11.13 5.20
C LYS A 12 3.60 -10.03 4.93
N SER A 13 3.40 -9.68 3.68
CA SER A 13 2.43 -8.68 3.32
C SER A 13 1.04 -9.09 3.69
N LYS A 14 0.73 -10.35 3.46
CA LYS A 14 -0.57 -10.86 3.77
C LYS A 14 -0.83 -10.84 5.26
N ALA A 15 0.14 -11.22 6.06
CA ALA A 15 0.00 -11.22 7.50
C ALA A 15 -0.18 -9.81 8.03
N ARG A 16 0.59 -8.86 7.53
CA ARG A 16 0.48 -7.48 7.95
C ARG A 16 -0.88 -6.92 7.58
N LYS A 17 -1.33 -7.21 6.37
CA LYS A 17 -2.61 -6.72 5.92
C LYS A 17 -3.73 -7.28 6.78
N SER A 18 -3.66 -8.56 7.14
CA SER A 18 -4.66 -9.19 7.96
C SER A 18 -4.74 -8.54 9.34
N VAL A 19 -3.59 -8.22 9.92
CA VAL A 19 -3.57 -7.57 11.22
C VAL A 19 -4.16 -6.17 11.11
N LEU A 20 -3.81 -5.44 10.06
CA LEU A 20 -4.33 -4.10 9.86
C LEU A 20 -5.84 -4.11 9.67
N GLU A 21 -6.34 -5.09 8.95
CA GLU A 21 -7.78 -5.19 8.73
C GLU A 21 -8.54 -5.45 10.01
N ARG A 22 -7.93 -6.15 10.97
CA ARG A 22 -8.59 -6.40 12.25
C ARG A 22 -8.59 -5.17 13.13
N ILE A 23 -7.55 -4.34 13.02
CA ILE A 23 -7.44 -3.13 13.83
C ILE A 23 -8.18 -1.99 13.16
N ASN A 24 -8.06 -1.87 11.85
CA ASN A 24 -8.69 -0.78 11.11
C ASN A 24 -9.09 -1.33 9.74
N PRO A 25 -10.37 -1.56 9.50
CA PRO A 25 -10.82 -2.12 8.21
C PRO A 25 -10.58 -1.19 7.04
N ASN A 26 -10.28 0.08 7.29
CA ASN A 26 -10.03 1.05 6.22
C ASN A 26 -8.55 1.32 6.05
N ALA A 27 -7.72 0.32 6.24
CA ALA A 27 -6.26 0.47 6.15
C ALA A 27 -5.70 -0.21 4.91
N ALA A 28 -4.63 0.36 4.37
CA ALA A 28 -3.90 -0.22 3.25
C ALA A 28 -2.42 -0.29 3.58
N GLY A 29 -1.70 -1.15 2.89
CA GLY A 29 -0.26 -1.27 3.05
C GLY A 29 0.45 -0.91 1.76
N ILE A 30 1.62 -0.28 1.87
CA ILE A 30 2.44 0.05 0.72
C ILE A 30 3.85 -0.48 0.92
N ASP A 31 4.30 -1.25 -0.05
CA ASP A 31 5.68 -1.71 -0.10
C ASP A 31 6.41 -0.74 -1.02
N ILE A 32 7.24 0.10 -0.43
CA ILE A 32 7.90 1.19 -1.15
C ILE A 32 9.18 0.69 -1.81
N GLY A 33 9.31 0.95 -3.10
CA GLY A 33 10.52 0.61 -3.84
C GLY A 33 11.07 1.81 -4.56
N ALA A 34 12.25 1.67 -5.11
CA ALA A 34 12.90 2.74 -5.85
C ALA A 34 12.21 3.00 -7.19
N ASN A 35 11.77 1.94 -7.85
CA ASN A 35 11.23 2.05 -9.20
C ASN A 35 9.72 1.94 -9.26
N PHE A 36 9.12 1.35 -8.26
CA PHE A 36 7.66 1.26 -8.19
C PHE A 36 7.26 0.91 -6.77
N HIS A 37 5.99 1.09 -6.48
CA HIS A 37 5.41 0.77 -5.17
C HIS A 37 4.27 -0.21 -5.37
N LEU A 38 4.14 -1.17 -4.46
CA LEU A 38 3.01 -2.09 -4.46
C LEU A 38 2.07 -1.70 -3.34
N VAL A 39 0.81 -1.54 -3.67
CA VAL A 39 -0.20 -1.09 -2.72
C VAL A 39 -1.26 -2.17 -2.60
N ALA A 40 -1.57 -2.54 -1.38
CA ALA A 40 -2.58 -3.54 -1.10
C ALA A 40 -3.65 -2.98 -0.17
N MET A 41 -4.91 -3.21 -0.49
CA MET A 41 -6.02 -2.81 0.36
C MET A 41 -6.84 -4.04 0.70
N PRO A 42 -7.83 -3.94 1.60
CA PRO A 42 -8.64 -5.10 1.95
C PRO A 42 -9.30 -5.72 0.74
N GLU A 43 -9.41 -7.03 0.76
CA GLU A 43 -9.90 -7.76 -0.40
C GLU A 43 -11.33 -7.42 -0.78
N ASP A 44 -12.11 -6.96 0.17
CA ASP A 44 -13.50 -6.63 -0.09
C ASP A 44 -13.70 -5.22 -0.63
N ARG A 45 -12.62 -4.45 -0.81
CA ARG A 45 -12.75 -3.08 -1.28
C ARG A 45 -12.69 -2.95 -2.78
N ALA A 46 -11.99 -3.84 -3.44
CA ALA A 46 -11.85 -3.78 -4.88
C ALA A 46 -11.64 -5.19 -5.42
N GLU A 47 -12.11 -5.41 -6.63
CA GLU A 47 -11.91 -6.68 -7.27
C GLU A 47 -10.41 -6.94 -7.42
N GLU A 48 -9.67 -5.91 -7.81
CA GLU A 48 -8.22 -6.00 -7.86
C GLU A 48 -7.70 -5.20 -6.68
N ASN A 49 -7.33 -5.87 -5.62
CA ASN A 49 -6.97 -5.19 -4.38
C ASN A 49 -5.47 -4.93 -4.20
N ILE A 50 -4.66 -5.34 -5.17
CA ILE A 50 -3.23 -5.07 -5.16
C ILE A 50 -2.89 -4.40 -6.47
N ARG A 51 -2.19 -3.25 -6.40
CA ARG A 51 -1.88 -2.49 -7.61
C ARG A 51 -0.48 -1.90 -7.52
N LYS A 52 0.19 -1.81 -8.65
CA LYS A 52 1.52 -1.26 -8.75
C LYS A 52 1.45 0.18 -9.25
N PHE A 53 2.21 1.06 -8.63
CA PHE A 53 2.28 2.46 -9.04
C PHE A 53 3.74 2.84 -9.23
N GLY A 54 4.01 3.75 -10.16
CA GLY A 54 5.37 4.24 -10.40
C GLY A 54 5.80 5.26 -9.33
N PRO A 55 7.02 5.75 -9.45
CA PRO A 55 7.59 6.62 -8.43
C PRO A 55 7.41 8.11 -8.66
N PHE A 56 6.84 8.50 -9.79
CA PHE A 56 6.73 9.92 -10.11
C PHE A 56 5.55 10.56 -9.41
N THR A 57 5.61 11.88 -9.25
CA THR A 57 4.58 12.62 -8.52
C THR A 57 3.18 12.32 -9.04
N SER A 58 3.01 12.27 -10.36
CA SER A 58 1.71 11.96 -10.92
C SER A 58 1.25 10.55 -10.56
N ASP A 59 2.18 9.61 -10.47
CA ASP A 59 1.85 8.25 -10.07
C ASP A 59 1.39 8.22 -8.62
N LEU A 60 2.05 9.01 -7.77
CA LEU A 60 1.72 9.04 -6.35
C LEU A 60 0.35 9.67 -6.13
N HIS A 61 -0.02 10.66 -6.93
CA HIS A 61 -1.36 11.22 -6.83
C HIS A 61 -2.41 10.20 -7.30
N ARG A 62 -2.11 9.41 -8.32
CA ARG A 62 -3.02 8.35 -8.75
C ARG A 62 -3.18 7.28 -7.68
N LEU A 63 -2.08 6.98 -6.98
CA LEU A 63 -2.12 6.04 -5.88
C LEU A 63 -3.07 6.58 -4.79
N ALA A 64 -2.92 7.84 -4.45
CA ALA A 64 -3.77 8.45 -3.43
C ALA A 64 -5.22 8.50 -3.89
N ASP A 65 -5.47 8.76 -5.17
CA ASP A 65 -6.82 8.76 -5.72
C ASP A 65 -7.45 7.38 -5.58
N TRP A 66 -6.70 6.34 -5.88
CA TRP A 66 -7.19 4.96 -5.81
C TRP A 66 -7.58 4.60 -4.38
N LEU A 67 -6.75 5.01 -3.42
CA LEU A 67 -7.05 4.76 -2.01
C LEU A 67 -8.28 5.57 -1.56
N THR A 68 -8.38 6.80 -2.02
CA THR A 68 -9.51 7.66 -1.67
C THR A 68 -10.82 7.09 -2.23
N GLU A 69 -10.79 6.62 -3.46
CA GLU A 69 -11.98 6.03 -4.08
C GLU A 69 -12.49 4.83 -3.32
N HIS A 70 -11.62 4.13 -2.63
CA HIS A 70 -12.01 2.95 -1.90
C HIS A 70 -12.09 3.17 -0.39
N HIS A 71 -12.17 4.45 -0.01
CA HIS A 71 -12.42 4.86 1.39
C HIS A 71 -11.35 4.37 2.37
N ILE A 72 -10.12 4.34 1.94
CA ILE A 72 -9.00 4.01 2.82
C ILE A 72 -8.65 5.25 3.63
N GLU A 73 -8.41 5.08 4.92
CA GLU A 73 -8.10 6.16 5.84
C GLU A 73 -6.68 6.11 6.37
N THR A 74 -6.18 4.92 6.59
CA THR A 74 -4.88 4.70 7.21
C THR A 74 -3.98 3.93 6.28
N VAL A 75 -2.71 4.32 6.23
CA VAL A 75 -1.74 3.66 5.36
C VAL A 75 -0.50 3.30 6.18
N VAL A 76 -0.05 2.07 6.03
CA VAL A 76 1.20 1.62 6.64
C VAL A 76 2.19 1.41 5.51
N MET A 77 3.38 1.99 5.66
CA MET A 77 4.41 1.88 4.63
C MET A 77 5.59 1.08 5.13
N GLU A 78 6.19 0.32 4.23
CA GLU A 78 7.42 -0.40 4.51
C GLU A 78 8.42 0.01 3.44
N SER A 79 9.61 0.44 3.85
CA SER A 79 10.62 0.90 2.91
C SER A 79 12.01 0.64 3.46
N THR A 80 12.96 0.36 2.59
CA THR A 80 14.33 0.14 3.02
C THR A 80 15.22 1.33 2.75
N GLY A 81 14.69 2.43 2.28
CA GLY A 81 15.49 3.62 1.98
C GLY A 81 14.66 4.85 2.12
N VAL A 82 15.06 5.91 1.42
CA VAL A 82 14.40 7.20 1.55
C VAL A 82 13.24 7.39 0.58
N TYR A 83 12.94 6.38 -0.20
CA TYR A 83 11.90 6.51 -1.23
C TYR A 83 10.50 6.67 -0.66
N TRP A 84 10.33 6.49 0.65
CA TRP A 84 9.03 6.67 1.30
C TRP A 84 8.66 8.16 1.46
N ILE A 85 9.68 9.05 1.42
CA ILE A 85 9.45 10.46 1.76
C ILE A 85 8.43 11.13 0.85
N PRO A 86 8.56 11.10 -0.47
CA PRO A 86 7.55 11.75 -1.31
C PRO A 86 6.18 11.10 -1.19
N VAL A 87 6.13 9.79 -0.97
CA VAL A 87 4.86 9.09 -0.79
C VAL A 87 4.17 9.58 0.47
N PHE A 88 4.94 9.67 1.56
CA PHE A 88 4.41 10.14 2.83
C PHE A 88 3.87 11.56 2.70
N GLN A 89 4.62 12.45 2.06
CA GLN A 89 4.22 13.84 1.92
C GLN A 89 2.90 13.97 1.17
N ILE A 90 2.75 13.24 0.09
CA ILE A 90 1.53 13.32 -0.70
C ILE A 90 0.35 12.72 0.06
N LEU A 91 0.56 11.58 0.70
CA LEU A 91 -0.53 10.95 1.45
C LEU A 91 -0.96 11.83 2.63
N GLU A 92 0.00 12.44 3.30
CA GLU A 92 -0.34 13.31 4.43
C GLU A 92 -1.12 14.52 3.94
N GLU A 93 -0.71 15.14 2.84
CA GLU A 93 -1.43 16.26 2.26
C GLU A 93 -2.83 15.89 1.85
N ARG A 94 -3.04 14.66 1.43
CA ARG A 94 -4.33 14.18 0.97
C ARG A 94 -5.20 13.67 2.13
N GLY A 95 -4.73 13.81 3.36
CA GLY A 95 -5.55 13.52 4.53
C GLY A 95 -5.46 12.11 5.09
N PHE A 96 -4.54 11.31 4.61
CA PHE A 96 -4.40 9.95 5.14
C PHE A 96 -3.59 9.96 6.44
N GLU A 97 -3.91 9.02 7.30
CA GLU A 97 -3.14 8.79 8.49
C GLU A 97 -2.06 7.78 8.12
N VAL A 98 -0.82 8.13 8.25
CA VAL A 98 0.29 7.29 7.78
C VAL A 98 1.22 6.90 8.91
#